data_a24089bfc6e70da5e21b7a173f285031
#
_entry.id   a24089bfc6e70da5e21b7a173f285031
#
_cell.length_a   1.000
_cell.length_b   1.000
_cell.length_c   1.000
_cell.angle_alpha   90.00
_cell.angle_beta   90.00
_cell.angle_gamma   90.00
#
_symmetry.space_group_name_H-M   'P 1'
#
loop_
_entity.id
_entity.type
_entity.pdbx_description
1 polymer ?
#
loop_
_entity_poly.entity_id
_entity_poly.type
_entity_poly.pdbx_seq_one_letter_code
_entity_poly.pdbx_strand_id
1 'polypeptide(L)'
;MLLRLDGGNDALDNVDVVLEHNEPERGHTGVDFIIKWNPRKENPEEWFDYALDNAYYEQPRDGKRVWVFDVQHERTSGGYDYNIRRVMRVVERTIDKHGQALLVPDIEMEGWWTSLDLPDQDIIDLYSDHGTSEQFHSEFKTDMDIERLPSGKFATNQLVLSCSALAYNILRFLGQEGLTRKDAPVRHKAKRRRIRTVMQQLMYLAARFVESGRRWKLRFSYNCRAVKVFDVLYQRLACT
;
A
#
# COMPACT_ATOMS: atom_id res chain seq x y z
N MET A 1 -1.38 12.41 -14.34
CA MET A 1 -0.53 11.46 -13.56
C MET A 1 -0.70 11.79 -12.10
N LEU A 2 -0.77 10.80 -11.17
CA LEU A 2 -0.88 11.07 -9.73
C LEU A 2 0.44 10.77 -9.02
N LEU A 3 1.02 11.77 -8.37
CA LEU A 3 2.17 11.68 -7.48
C LEU A 3 1.69 11.48 -6.03
N ARG A 4 2.16 10.43 -5.37
CA ARG A 4 1.89 10.18 -3.95
C ARG A 4 3.19 10.12 -3.18
N LEU A 5 3.32 10.95 -2.15
CA LEU A 5 4.52 11.04 -1.32
C LEU A 5 4.16 10.88 0.16
N ASP A 6 5.10 10.30 0.91
CA ASP A 6 4.97 10.14 2.37
C ASP A 6 5.31 11.44 3.12
N GLY A 7 5.09 11.45 4.44
CA GLY A 7 5.36 12.61 5.30
C GLY A 7 6.83 13.00 5.42
N GLY A 8 7.75 12.17 4.96
CA GLY A 8 9.18 12.53 4.83
C GLY A 8 9.42 13.53 3.71
N ASN A 9 8.52 13.59 2.75
CA ASN A 9 8.53 14.51 1.61
C ASN A 9 7.63 15.74 1.81
N ASP A 10 7.14 15.96 3.03
CA ASP A 10 6.35 17.14 3.38
C ASP A 10 7.22 18.39 3.44
N ALA A 11 7.51 18.93 2.27
CA ALA A 11 8.10 20.24 2.08
C ALA A 11 7.26 20.97 1.03
N LEU A 12 6.88 22.20 1.34
CA LEU A 12 6.10 23.02 0.40
C LEU A 12 6.85 23.25 -0.92
N ASP A 13 8.17 23.21 -0.90
CA ASP A 13 9.00 23.26 -2.11
C ASP A 13 8.74 22.09 -3.06
N ASN A 14 8.39 20.91 -2.55
CA ASN A 14 7.97 19.77 -3.38
C ASN A 14 6.60 20.02 -4.04
N VAL A 15 5.70 20.71 -3.34
CA VAL A 15 4.42 21.14 -3.90
C VAL A 15 4.63 22.19 -4.98
N ASP A 16 5.52 23.17 -4.73
CA ASP A 16 5.87 24.21 -5.69
C ASP A 16 6.37 23.64 -7.01
N VAL A 17 7.25 22.64 -6.97
CA VAL A 17 7.76 21.97 -8.19
C VAL A 17 6.62 21.39 -9.04
N VAL A 18 5.61 20.79 -8.40
CA VAL A 18 4.46 20.23 -9.14
C VAL A 18 3.55 21.33 -9.68
N LEU A 19 3.28 22.36 -8.88
CA LEU A 19 2.44 23.49 -9.30
C LEU A 19 3.08 24.22 -10.48
N GLU A 20 4.37 24.55 -10.39
CA GLU A 20 5.12 25.17 -11.48
C GLU A 20 5.20 24.28 -12.73
N HIS A 21 5.28 22.96 -12.57
CA HIS A 21 5.22 22.03 -13.70
C HIS A 21 3.87 22.09 -14.42
N ASN A 22 2.79 22.28 -13.69
CA ASN A 22 1.43 22.31 -14.21
C ASN A 22 1.02 23.65 -14.84
N GLU A 23 1.88 24.66 -14.80
CA GLU A 23 1.60 25.95 -15.41
C GLU A 23 1.30 25.80 -16.92
N PRO A 24 0.20 26.38 -17.42
CA PRO A 24 -0.24 26.22 -18.81
C PRO A 24 0.80 26.64 -19.84
N GLU A 25 1.63 27.61 -19.50
CA GLU A 25 2.69 28.14 -20.37
C GLU A 25 3.79 27.11 -20.65
N ARG A 26 3.95 26.12 -19.79
CA ARG A 26 4.97 25.06 -19.97
C ARG A 26 4.51 23.90 -20.86
N GLY A 27 3.23 23.81 -21.21
CA GLY A 27 2.69 22.82 -22.17
C GLY A 27 2.81 21.35 -21.72
N HIS A 28 2.99 21.10 -20.42
CA HIS A 28 3.08 19.77 -19.87
C HIS A 28 1.70 19.17 -19.54
N THR A 29 1.62 17.84 -19.50
CA THR A 29 0.43 17.14 -19.00
C THR A 29 0.34 17.32 -17.50
N GLY A 30 -0.83 17.69 -16.97
CA GLY A 30 -1.04 17.92 -15.55
C GLY A 30 -0.65 16.71 -14.68
N VAL A 31 0.01 17.01 -13.58
CA VAL A 31 0.39 16.06 -12.53
C VAL A 31 -0.40 16.42 -11.28
N ASP A 32 -1.26 15.52 -10.84
CA ASP A 32 -1.92 15.64 -9.55
C ASP A 32 -1.04 15.08 -8.45
N PHE A 33 -1.27 15.53 -7.21
CA PHE A 33 -0.52 15.05 -6.09
C PHE A 33 -1.36 14.79 -4.84
N ILE A 34 -0.89 13.86 -4.01
CA ILE A 34 -1.26 13.68 -2.61
C ILE A 34 0.02 13.50 -1.82
N ILE A 35 0.32 14.43 -0.93
CA ILE A 35 1.51 14.42 -0.08
C ILE A 35 1.07 14.36 1.38
N LYS A 36 1.49 13.32 2.11
CA LYS A 36 1.20 13.22 3.53
C LYS A 36 1.81 14.39 4.27
N TRP A 37 0.97 15.18 4.90
CA TRP A 37 1.41 16.26 5.76
C TRP A 37 2.00 15.72 7.08
N ASN A 38 3.05 16.37 7.55
CA ASN A 38 3.70 16.06 8.81
C ASN A 38 3.43 17.19 9.81
N PRO A 39 2.70 16.95 10.90
CA PRO A 39 2.29 17.98 11.86
C PRO A 39 3.44 18.70 12.56
N ARG A 40 4.61 18.09 12.64
CA ARG A 40 5.84 18.67 13.25
C ARG A 40 5.60 19.40 14.56
N LYS A 41 5.26 20.72 14.46
CA LYS A 41 5.12 21.64 15.58
C LYS A 41 3.69 22.11 15.80
N GLU A 42 2.74 21.68 14.97
CA GLU A 42 1.35 22.08 15.14
C GLU A 42 0.70 21.34 16.30
N ASN A 43 -0.16 22.03 17.05
CA ASN A 43 -0.80 21.50 18.25
C ASN A 43 -2.07 20.70 17.90
N PRO A 44 -2.18 19.41 18.27
CA PRO A 44 -3.39 18.62 18.02
C PRO A 44 -4.65 19.20 18.67
N GLU A 45 -4.54 19.85 19.82
CA GLU A 45 -5.68 20.44 20.55
C GLU A 45 -6.28 21.62 19.77
N GLU A 46 -5.46 22.46 19.16
CA GLU A 46 -5.94 23.58 18.31
C GLU A 46 -6.72 23.08 17.09
N TRP A 47 -6.23 22.00 16.48
CA TRP A 47 -6.94 21.38 15.36
C TRP A 47 -8.21 20.64 15.78
N PHE A 48 -8.24 20.13 17.01
CA PHE A 48 -9.44 19.54 17.57
C PHE A 48 -10.50 20.62 17.83
N ASP A 49 -10.12 21.74 18.43
CA ASP A 49 -11.03 22.87 18.66
C ASP A 49 -11.56 23.42 17.32
N TYR A 50 -10.69 23.58 16.33
CA TYR A 50 -11.10 23.95 14.97
C TYR A 50 -12.12 22.97 14.39
N ALA A 51 -11.89 21.68 14.54
CA ALA A 51 -12.77 20.63 14.01
C ALA A 51 -14.15 20.64 14.71
N LEU A 52 -14.20 20.93 16.00
CA LEU A 52 -15.46 21.05 16.75
C LEU A 52 -16.34 22.17 16.21
N ASP A 53 -15.74 23.30 15.82
CA ASP A 53 -16.47 24.47 15.36
C ASP A 53 -16.84 24.41 13.87
N ASN A 54 -16.07 23.69 13.05
CA ASN A 54 -16.13 23.79 11.58
C ASN A 54 -16.51 22.49 10.86
N ALA A 55 -16.59 21.34 11.54
CA ALA A 55 -16.85 20.06 10.89
C ALA A 55 -17.79 19.15 11.68
N TYR A 56 -18.44 18.24 10.96
CA TYR A 56 -19.23 17.18 11.60
C TYR A 56 -18.35 15.98 11.85
N TYR A 57 -18.62 15.28 12.96
CA TYR A 57 -17.92 14.04 13.28
C TYR A 57 -18.72 12.79 12.92
N GLU A 58 -18.00 11.74 12.59
CA GLU A 58 -18.50 10.38 12.58
C GLU A 58 -18.07 9.64 13.84
N GLN A 59 -18.93 8.76 14.33
CA GLN A 59 -18.62 7.90 15.48
C GLN A 59 -18.53 6.42 15.06
N PRO A 60 -17.37 5.95 14.57
CA PRO A 60 -17.22 4.57 14.10
C PRO A 60 -17.41 3.51 15.20
N ARG A 61 -17.16 3.87 16.45
CA ARG A 61 -17.35 3.04 17.64
C ARG A 61 -17.47 3.91 18.91
N ASP A 62 -17.93 3.32 19.99
CA ASP A 62 -17.94 4.00 21.28
C ASP A 62 -16.55 4.50 21.67
N GLY A 63 -16.51 5.72 22.17
CA GLY A 63 -15.28 6.39 22.59
C GLY A 63 -14.32 6.75 21.46
N LYS A 64 -14.77 6.77 20.20
CA LYS A 64 -13.98 7.28 19.07
C LYS A 64 -14.82 8.20 18.21
N ARG A 65 -14.42 9.46 18.07
CA ARG A 65 -14.97 10.44 17.14
C ARG A 65 -13.93 10.79 16.07
N VAL A 66 -14.37 11.00 14.86
CA VAL A 66 -13.51 11.31 13.70
C VAL A 66 -14.11 12.48 12.95
N TRP A 67 -13.33 13.53 12.72
CA TRP A 67 -13.66 14.67 11.88
C TRP A 67 -12.79 14.58 10.63
N VAL A 68 -13.42 14.83 9.50
CA VAL A 68 -12.73 14.96 8.21
C VAL A 68 -13.20 16.27 7.57
N PHE A 69 -12.26 17.11 7.20
CA PHE A 69 -12.51 18.43 6.61
C PHE A 69 -11.29 18.89 5.82
N ASP A 70 -11.47 19.93 5.02
CA ASP A 70 -10.35 20.54 4.31
C ASP A 70 -10.13 22.00 4.72
N VAL A 71 -8.90 22.44 4.54
CA VAL A 71 -8.49 23.83 4.71
C VAL A 71 -7.69 24.27 3.49
N GLN A 72 -7.86 25.55 3.14
CA GLN A 72 -7.14 26.15 2.03
C GLN A 72 -5.90 26.87 2.55
N HIS A 73 -4.82 26.74 1.82
CA HIS A 73 -3.53 27.36 2.16
C HIS A 73 -3.05 28.20 0.97
N GLU A 74 -2.99 29.51 1.17
CA GLU A 74 -2.46 30.44 0.17
C GLU A 74 -0.95 30.37 0.13
N ARG A 75 -0.38 30.32 -1.07
CA ARG A 75 1.05 30.28 -1.30
C ARG A 75 1.43 30.97 -2.60
N THR A 76 2.51 31.73 -2.54
CA THR A 76 3.14 32.34 -3.72
C THR A 76 4.42 31.60 -4.05
N SER A 77 4.57 31.09 -5.26
CA SER A 77 5.79 30.45 -5.77
C SER A 77 5.96 30.71 -7.26
N GLY A 78 7.20 30.90 -7.73
CA GLY A 78 7.51 31.15 -9.14
C GLY A 78 6.87 32.41 -9.75
N GLY A 79 6.35 33.34 -8.91
CA GLY A 79 5.64 34.54 -9.33
C GLY A 79 4.12 34.32 -9.51
N TYR A 80 3.59 33.15 -9.14
CA TYR A 80 2.17 32.81 -9.17
C TYR A 80 1.62 32.59 -7.77
N ASP A 81 0.34 32.92 -7.59
CA ASP A 81 -0.40 32.68 -6.35
C ASP A 81 -1.21 31.39 -6.50
N TYR A 82 -1.02 30.48 -5.57
CA TYR A 82 -1.70 29.18 -5.52
C TYR A 82 -2.56 29.08 -4.27
N ASN A 83 -3.67 28.39 -4.41
CA ASN A 83 -4.48 27.94 -3.29
C ASN A 83 -4.38 26.43 -3.19
N ILE A 84 -3.70 25.95 -2.14
CA ILE A 84 -3.41 24.53 -1.96
C ILE A 84 -4.35 23.96 -0.92
N ARG A 85 -5.09 22.94 -1.29
CA ARG A 85 -5.99 22.21 -0.40
C ARG A 85 -5.22 21.27 0.50
N ARG A 86 -5.52 21.30 1.81
CA ARG A 86 -5.06 20.34 2.78
C ARG A 86 -6.26 19.65 3.42
N VAL A 87 -6.46 18.37 3.13
CA VAL A 87 -7.45 17.52 3.80
C VAL A 87 -6.93 17.14 5.17
N MET A 88 -7.74 17.27 6.20
CA MET A 88 -7.42 17.00 7.59
C MET A 88 -8.29 15.88 8.14
N ARG A 89 -7.71 15.03 8.96
CA ARG A 89 -8.43 14.08 9.78
C ARG A 89 -8.01 14.24 11.23
N VAL A 90 -8.97 14.55 12.09
CA VAL A 90 -8.78 14.64 13.54
C VAL A 90 -9.54 13.48 14.19
N VAL A 91 -8.90 12.79 15.10
CA VAL A 91 -9.46 11.63 15.81
C VAL A 91 -9.34 11.86 17.31
N GLU A 92 -10.46 11.83 17.99
CA GLU A 92 -10.51 11.79 19.45
C GLU A 92 -10.82 10.37 19.92
N ARG A 93 -10.08 9.91 20.94
CA ARG A 93 -10.37 8.66 21.66
C ARG A 93 -10.52 8.92 23.14
N THR A 94 -11.66 8.54 23.67
CA THR A 94 -11.96 8.57 25.12
C THR A 94 -11.92 7.18 25.74
N ILE A 95 -11.82 6.12 24.92
CA ILE A 95 -11.72 4.72 25.31
C ILE A 95 -10.56 4.07 24.54
N ASP A 96 -9.69 3.36 25.26
CA ASP A 96 -8.56 2.64 24.69
C ASP A 96 -8.97 1.38 23.88
N LYS A 97 -7.98 0.67 23.34
CA LYS A 97 -8.20 -0.58 22.59
C LYS A 97 -8.67 -1.76 23.44
N HIS A 98 -8.59 -1.65 24.76
CA HIS A 98 -9.01 -2.67 25.74
C HIS A 98 -10.38 -2.36 26.35
N GLY A 99 -11.01 -1.24 25.96
CA GLY A 99 -12.31 -0.82 26.48
C GLY A 99 -12.24 -0.02 27.77
N GLN A 100 -11.06 0.44 28.17
CA GLN A 100 -10.86 1.25 29.38
C GLN A 100 -10.99 2.73 29.03
N ALA A 101 -11.75 3.48 29.87
CA ALA A 101 -11.86 4.91 29.72
C ALA A 101 -10.53 5.61 30.00
N LEU A 102 -10.16 6.54 29.13
CA LEU A 102 -8.96 7.37 29.27
C LEU A 102 -9.27 8.55 30.21
N LEU A 103 -8.31 8.90 31.07
CA LEU A 103 -8.41 10.07 31.96
C LEU A 103 -8.38 11.39 31.16
N VAL A 104 -7.60 11.41 30.09
CA VAL A 104 -7.53 12.52 29.14
C VAL A 104 -7.78 11.92 27.75
N PRO A 105 -8.63 12.55 26.94
CA PRO A 105 -8.82 12.12 25.56
C PRO A 105 -7.51 12.11 24.80
N ASP A 106 -7.28 11.07 23.99
CA ASP A 106 -6.18 10.97 23.06
C ASP A 106 -6.60 11.60 21.75
N ILE A 107 -5.88 12.64 21.32
CA ILE A 107 -6.17 13.39 20.11
C ILE A 107 -5.05 13.14 19.11
N GLU A 108 -5.40 12.57 17.98
CA GLU A 108 -4.51 12.38 16.84
C GLU A 108 -4.96 13.24 15.66
N MET A 109 -4.00 13.76 14.93
CA MET A 109 -4.27 14.47 13.68
C MET A 109 -3.41 13.98 12.54
N GLU A 110 -3.98 13.98 11.35
CA GLU A 110 -3.32 13.67 10.09
C GLU A 110 -3.78 14.63 9.02
N GLY A 111 -2.95 14.84 8.02
CA GLY A 111 -3.31 15.70 6.90
C GLY A 111 -2.66 15.27 5.59
N TRP A 112 -3.20 15.77 4.48
CA TRP A 112 -2.75 15.48 3.13
C TRP A 112 -2.89 16.73 2.26
N TRP A 113 -1.77 17.21 1.73
CA TRP A 113 -1.77 18.20 0.67
C TRP A 113 -2.24 17.55 -0.63
N THR A 114 -3.13 18.20 -1.37
CA THR A 114 -3.64 17.65 -2.62
C THR A 114 -4.02 18.73 -3.64
N SER A 115 -3.85 18.40 -4.92
CA SER A 115 -4.41 19.15 -6.03
C SER A 115 -5.75 18.58 -6.53
N LEU A 116 -6.17 17.41 -6.02
CA LEU A 116 -7.37 16.73 -6.49
C LEU A 116 -8.64 17.40 -5.96
N ASP A 117 -9.60 17.58 -6.86
CA ASP A 117 -10.96 18.00 -6.54
C ASP A 117 -11.87 16.78 -6.34
N LEU A 118 -11.60 16.04 -5.24
CA LEU A 118 -12.37 14.88 -4.81
C LEU A 118 -12.88 15.10 -3.38
N PRO A 119 -13.93 14.36 -2.94
CA PRO A 119 -14.34 14.35 -1.54
C PRO A 119 -13.17 14.02 -0.60
N ASP A 120 -13.15 14.61 0.59
CA ASP A 120 -12.05 14.47 1.55
C ASP A 120 -11.75 13.00 1.89
N GLN A 121 -12.79 12.20 2.12
CA GLN A 121 -12.65 10.80 2.43
C GLN A 121 -12.01 10.02 1.27
N ASP A 122 -12.35 10.35 0.03
CA ASP A 122 -11.79 9.70 -1.17
C ASP A 122 -10.29 10.01 -1.30
N ILE A 123 -9.83 11.21 -0.91
CA ILE A 123 -8.41 11.57 -0.85
C ILE A 123 -7.68 10.69 0.16
N ILE A 124 -8.26 10.52 1.36
CA ILE A 124 -7.70 9.69 2.43
C ILE A 124 -7.61 8.22 1.99
N ASP A 125 -8.67 7.71 1.38
CA ASP A 125 -8.74 6.33 0.89
C ASP A 125 -7.75 6.11 -0.25
N LEU A 126 -7.68 7.03 -1.20
CA LEU A 126 -6.74 6.98 -2.32
C LEU A 126 -5.28 7.04 -1.85
N TYR A 127 -4.98 7.83 -0.81
CA TYR A 127 -3.66 7.80 -0.18
C TYR A 127 -3.40 6.47 0.54
N SER A 128 -4.38 5.98 1.30
CA SER A 128 -4.26 4.74 2.10
C SER A 128 -4.04 3.50 1.22
N ASP A 129 -4.56 3.49 0.00
CA ASP A 129 -4.29 2.44 -0.99
C ASP A 129 -2.80 2.34 -1.36
N HIS A 130 -2.00 3.38 -1.09
CA HIS A 130 -0.54 3.34 -1.24
C HIS A 130 0.13 2.39 -0.24
N GLY A 131 -0.45 2.13 0.93
CA GLY A 131 0.05 1.14 1.90
C GLY A 131 0.18 -0.27 1.33
N THR A 132 -0.52 -0.58 0.23
CA THR A 132 -0.35 -1.81 -0.54
C THR A 132 1.05 -1.88 -1.17
N SER A 133 1.62 -0.76 -1.59
CA SER A 133 2.97 -0.67 -2.16
C SER A 133 4.05 -1.01 -1.13
N GLU A 134 3.91 -0.50 0.10
CA GLU A 134 4.83 -0.83 1.20
C GLU A 134 4.84 -2.33 1.53
N GLN A 135 3.67 -2.97 1.48
CA GLN A 135 3.58 -4.43 1.64
C GLN A 135 4.33 -5.16 0.53
N PHE A 136 4.24 -4.70 -0.73
CA PHE A 136 4.98 -5.30 -1.84
C PHE A 136 6.49 -5.14 -1.67
N HIS A 137 6.94 -3.96 -1.24
CA HIS A 137 8.36 -3.74 -0.93
C HIS A 137 8.83 -4.63 0.22
N SER A 138 8.03 -4.77 1.29
CA SER A 138 8.35 -5.67 2.40
C SER A 138 8.42 -7.13 1.95
N GLU A 139 7.50 -7.58 1.11
CA GLU A 139 7.53 -8.95 0.57
C GLU A 139 8.77 -9.17 -0.30
N PHE A 140 9.10 -8.22 -1.16
CA PHE A 140 10.26 -8.30 -2.01
C PHE A 140 11.56 -8.33 -1.21
N LYS A 141 11.72 -7.43 -0.24
CA LYS A 141 12.89 -7.37 0.62
C LYS A 141 13.01 -8.59 1.53
N THR A 142 11.95 -8.86 2.31
CA THR A 142 12.00 -9.82 3.42
C THR A 142 11.63 -11.24 3.00
N ASP A 143 10.57 -11.41 2.20
CA ASP A 143 10.11 -12.76 1.85
C ASP A 143 10.97 -13.41 0.76
N MET A 144 11.54 -12.60 -0.13
CA MET A 144 12.45 -13.05 -1.18
C MET A 144 13.94 -12.85 -0.83
N ASP A 145 14.25 -12.36 0.37
CA ASP A 145 15.62 -12.14 0.88
C ASP A 145 16.50 -11.25 -0.01
N ILE A 146 15.88 -10.25 -0.66
CA ILE A 146 16.57 -9.31 -1.55
C ILE A 146 17.17 -8.12 -0.79
N GLU A 147 16.92 -8.00 0.50
CA GLU A 147 17.52 -6.96 1.34
C GLU A 147 19.04 -7.05 1.35
N ARG A 148 19.60 -8.26 1.18
CA ARG A 148 21.02 -8.51 1.07
C ARG A 148 21.40 -8.88 -0.35
N LEU A 149 21.87 -7.90 -1.11
CA LEU A 149 22.31 -8.13 -2.48
C LEU A 149 23.63 -8.92 -2.49
N PRO A 150 23.80 -9.89 -3.41
CA PRO A 150 24.90 -10.86 -3.36
C PRO A 150 26.27 -10.31 -3.79
N SER A 151 26.35 -9.06 -4.29
CA SER A 151 27.58 -8.54 -4.90
C SER A 151 27.80 -7.06 -4.56
N GLY A 152 29.07 -6.63 -4.52
CA GLY A 152 29.44 -5.22 -4.54
C GLY A 152 29.34 -4.57 -5.92
N LYS A 153 29.03 -5.33 -6.99
CA LYS A 153 28.96 -4.80 -8.36
C LYS A 153 27.52 -4.42 -8.72
N PHE A 154 27.34 -3.16 -9.15
CA PHE A 154 26.03 -2.63 -9.52
C PHE A 154 25.29 -3.47 -10.57
N ALA A 155 25.97 -3.80 -11.68
CA ALA A 155 25.37 -4.56 -12.80
C ALA A 155 24.89 -5.95 -12.38
N THR A 156 25.65 -6.65 -11.49
CA THR A 156 25.25 -7.95 -10.95
C THR A 156 23.99 -7.81 -10.10
N ASN A 157 23.95 -6.81 -9.22
CA ASN A 157 22.80 -6.56 -8.35
C ASN A 157 21.56 -6.14 -9.16
N GLN A 158 21.73 -5.34 -10.20
CA GLN A 158 20.65 -4.97 -11.12
C GLN A 158 20.04 -6.20 -11.80
N LEU A 159 20.86 -7.13 -12.28
CA LEU A 159 20.38 -8.38 -12.87
C LEU A 159 19.61 -9.22 -11.84
N VAL A 160 20.14 -9.38 -10.62
CA VAL A 160 19.47 -10.10 -9.53
C VAL A 160 18.11 -9.47 -9.21
N LEU A 161 18.04 -8.15 -9.09
CA LEU A 161 16.79 -7.43 -8.84
C LEU A 161 15.77 -7.64 -9.97
N SER A 162 16.21 -7.60 -11.22
CA SER A 162 15.34 -7.84 -12.38
C SER A 162 14.78 -9.26 -12.41
N CYS A 163 15.62 -10.27 -12.16
CA CYS A 163 15.19 -11.67 -12.04
C CYS A 163 14.23 -11.87 -10.87
N SER A 164 14.51 -11.23 -9.75
CA SER A 164 13.66 -11.32 -8.56
C SER A 164 12.30 -10.66 -8.79
N ALA A 165 12.24 -9.54 -9.49
CA ALA A 165 10.98 -8.87 -9.85
C ALA A 165 10.13 -9.77 -10.77
N LEU A 166 10.74 -10.46 -11.72
CA LEU A 166 10.05 -11.43 -12.56
C LEU A 166 9.51 -12.61 -11.72
N ALA A 167 10.36 -13.19 -10.87
CA ALA A 167 9.97 -14.28 -9.98
C ALA A 167 8.83 -13.87 -9.02
N TYR A 168 8.90 -12.65 -8.48
CA TYR A 168 7.85 -12.06 -7.66
C TYR A 168 6.50 -12.02 -8.39
N ASN A 169 6.49 -11.52 -9.62
CA ASN A 169 5.26 -11.42 -10.43
C ASN A 169 4.68 -12.81 -10.75
N ILE A 170 5.53 -13.79 -11.07
CA ILE A 170 5.10 -15.18 -11.29
C ILE A 170 4.48 -15.76 -10.01
N LEU A 171 5.13 -15.61 -8.86
CA LEU A 171 4.61 -16.08 -7.57
C LEU A 171 3.29 -15.40 -7.19
N ARG A 172 3.17 -14.10 -7.46
CA ARG A 172 1.91 -13.35 -7.29
C ARG A 172 0.79 -13.95 -8.12
N PHE A 173 1.05 -14.18 -9.40
CA PHE A 173 0.09 -14.80 -10.32
C PHE A 173 -0.31 -16.20 -9.84
N LEU A 174 0.65 -17.06 -9.51
CA LEU A 174 0.39 -18.41 -8.99
C LEU A 174 -0.44 -18.38 -7.69
N GLY A 175 -0.12 -17.47 -6.78
CA GLY A 175 -0.87 -17.28 -5.54
C GLY A 175 -2.30 -16.82 -5.78
N GLN A 176 -2.53 -15.96 -6.73
CA GLN A 176 -3.85 -15.47 -7.10
C GLN A 176 -4.69 -16.58 -7.74
N GLU A 177 -4.15 -17.29 -8.71
CA GLU A 177 -4.85 -18.34 -9.42
C GLU A 177 -5.04 -19.61 -8.55
N GLY A 178 -4.04 -19.97 -7.77
CA GLY A 178 -4.05 -21.22 -7.00
C GLY A 178 -4.65 -21.13 -5.60
N LEU A 179 -4.63 -19.95 -4.96
CA LEU A 179 -4.97 -19.81 -3.53
C LEU A 179 -6.11 -18.83 -3.22
N THR A 180 -6.45 -17.91 -4.12
CA THR A 180 -7.47 -16.88 -3.83
C THR A 180 -8.66 -16.88 -4.77
N ARG A 181 -8.52 -17.42 -5.95
CA ARG A 181 -9.60 -17.51 -6.95
C ARG A 181 -10.78 -18.32 -6.42
N LYS A 182 -12.01 -18.00 -6.84
CA LYS A 182 -13.25 -18.61 -6.33
C LYS A 182 -13.30 -20.14 -6.46
N ASP A 183 -12.69 -20.67 -7.51
CA ASP A 183 -12.62 -22.09 -7.87
C ASP A 183 -11.29 -22.76 -7.47
N ALA A 184 -10.41 -22.06 -6.75
CA ALA A 184 -9.14 -22.61 -6.29
C ALA A 184 -9.34 -23.77 -5.31
N PRO A 185 -8.67 -24.93 -5.50
CA PRO A 185 -8.85 -26.13 -4.66
C PRO A 185 -8.51 -25.92 -3.17
N VAL A 186 -7.63 -24.97 -2.88
CA VAL A 186 -7.19 -24.60 -1.52
C VAL A 186 -7.43 -23.11 -1.30
N ARG A 187 -8.68 -22.71 -1.51
CA ARG A 187 -9.04 -21.29 -1.44
C ARG A 187 -8.93 -20.72 -0.03
N HIS A 188 -8.37 -19.52 0.05
CA HIS A 188 -8.41 -18.67 1.23
C HIS A 188 -9.30 -17.44 0.98
N LYS A 189 -10.02 -16.96 2.01
CA LYS A 189 -10.94 -15.81 1.91
C LYS A 189 -10.25 -14.46 1.66
N ALA A 190 -8.94 -14.35 1.92
CA ALA A 190 -8.21 -13.11 1.69
C ALA A 190 -8.21 -12.73 0.20
N LYS A 191 -8.32 -11.45 -0.09
CA LYS A 191 -8.20 -10.91 -1.47
C LYS A 191 -6.83 -11.21 -2.08
N ARG A 192 -5.81 -11.41 -1.24
CA ARG A 192 -4.41 -11.61 -1.60
C ARG A 192 -3.70 -12.50 -0.58
N ARG A 193 -2.73 -13.29 -1.03
CA ARG A 193 -1.82 -14.05 -0.16
C ARG A 193 -0.42 -13.44 -0.21
N ARG A 194 0.25 -13.36 0.94
CA ARG A 194 1.63 -12.92 1.05
C ARG A 194 2.56 -13.90 0.32
N ILE A 195 3.62 -13.41 -0.33
CA ILE A 195 4.53 -14.25 -1.14
C ILE A 195 5.14 -15.39 -0.32
N ARG A 196 5.57 -15.15 0.91
CA ARG A 196 6.03 -16.21 1.82
C ARG A 196 5.03 -17.34 1.97
N THR A 197 3.74 -17.01 2.10
CA THR A 197 2.68 -18.03 2.19
C THR A 197 2.49 -18.78 0.88
N VAL A 198 2.60 -18.10 -0.26
CA VAL A 198 2.55 -18.74 -1.59
C VAL A 198 3.70 -19.74 -1.72
N MET A 199 4.93 -19.35 -1.39
CA MET A 199 6.08 -20.23 -1.41
C MET A 199 5.92 -21.43 -0.47
N GLN A 200 5.47 -21.21 0.77
CA GLN A 200 5.24 -22.29 1.75
C GLN A 200 4.16 -23.27 1.30
N GLN A 201 3.12 -22.82 0.66
CA GLN A 201 1.99 -23.64 0.27
C GLN A 201 2.16 -24.33 -1.10
N LEU A 202 2.98 -23.77 -1.99
CA LEU A 202 3.13 -24.26 -3.36
C LEU A 202 4.57 -24.69 -3.71
N MET A 203 5.61 -24.15 -3.06
CA MET A 203 7.00 -24.45 -3.43
C MET A 203 7.72 -25.32 -2.38
N TYR A 204 7.58 -25.02 -1.08
CA TYR A 204 8.28 -25.74 -0.02
C TYR A 204 7.54 -27.01 0.37
N LEU A 205 7.29 -27.85 -0.64
CA LEU A 205 6.56 -29.11 -0.47
C LEU A 205 7.52 -30.29 -0.51
N ALA A 206 7.39 -31.17 0.47
CA ALA A 206 8.16 -32.42 0.47
C ALA A 206 7.70 -33.28 -0.71
N ALA A 207 8.63 -33.60 -1.59
CA ALA A 207 8.39 -34.46 -2.74
C ALA A 207 9.56 -35.43 -2.96
N ARG A 208 9.26 -36.56 -3.56
CA ARG A 208 10.28 -37.56 -3.95
C ARG A 208 10.37 -37.61 -5.48
N PHE A 209 11.57 -37.47 -6.00
CA PHE A 209 11.84 -37.62 -7.42
C PHE A 209 12.09 -39.11 -7.71
N VAL A 210 11.30 -39.70 -8.58
CA VAL A 210 11.36 -41.15 -8.90
C VAL A 210 11.39 -41.36 -10.41
N GLU A 211 12.23 -42.30 -10.84
CA GLU A 211 12.25 -42.80 -12.21
C GLU A 211 11.39 -44.08 -12.29
N SER A 212 10.48 -44.13 -13.25
CA SER A 212 9.65 -45.29 -13.50
C SER A 212 9.29 -45.36 -14.98
N GLY A 213 9.64 -46.46 -15.65
CA GLY A 213 9.35 -46.69 -17.07
C GLY A 213 9.98 -45.62 -17.98
N ARG A 214 11.25 -45.26 -17.77
CA ARG A 214 12.00 -44.20 -18.50
C ARG A 214 11.39 -42.79 -18.39
N ARG A 215 10.53 -42.59 -17.38
CA ARG A 215 9.91 -41.27 -17.11
C ARG A 215 10.24 -40.84 -15.70
N TRP A 216 10.64 -39.59 -15.57
CA TRP A 216 10.81 -38.95 -14.29
C TRP A 216 9.47 -38.46 -13.76
N LYS A 217 9.18 -38.76 -12.49
CA LYS A 217 7.94 -38.37 -11.82
C LYS A 217 8.25 -37.72 -10.49
N LEU A 218 7.56 -36.63 -10.19
CA LEU A 218 7.56 -35.99 -8.87
C LEU A 218 6.42 -36.58 -8.05
N ARG A 219 6.76 -37.29 -6.95
CA ARG A 219 5.78 -37.88 -6.02
C ARG A 219 5.65 -37.00 -4.78
N PHE A 220 4.46 -36.52 -4.54
CA PHE A 220 4.09 -35.83 -3.32
C PHE A 220 3.47 -36.80 -2.31
N SER A 221 3.37 -36.38 -1.02
CA SER A 221 2.60 -37.09 -0.02
C SER A 221 1.15 -37.27 -0.47
N TYR A 222 0.54 -38.39 -0.09
CA TYR A 222 -0.86 -38.70 -0.42
C TYR A 222 -1.83 -37.58 0.00
N ASN A 223 -1.55 -36.94 1.14
CA ASN A 223 -2.39 -35.84 1.68
C ASN A 223 -2.00 -34.44 1.20
N CYS A 224 -1.12 -34.32 0.20
CA CYS A 224 -0.68 -33.02 -0.30
C CYS A 224 -1.81 -32.32 -1.08
N ARG A 225 -2.46 -31.37 -0.44
CA ARG A 225 -3.54 -30.57 -1.06
C ARG A 225 -3.08 -29.72 -2.24
N ALA A 226 -1.79 -29.36 -2.28
CA ALA A 226 -1.21 -28.55 -3.34
C ALA A 226 -1.19 -29.24 -4.71
N VAL A 227 -1.21 -30.60 -4.76
CA VAL A 227 -1.27 -31.34 -6.04
C VAL A 227 -2.46 -30.91 -6.88
N LYS A 228 -3.63 -30.73 -6.25
CA LYS A 228 -4.82 -30.24 -6.95
C LYS A 228 -4.67 -28.82 -7.49
N VAL A 229 -3.89 -27.98 -6.80
CA VAL A 229 -3.57 -26.63 -7.27
C VAL A 229 -2.69 -26.68 -8.51
N PHE A 230 -1.66 -27.55 -8.51
CA PHE A 230 -0.81 -27.77 -9.67
C PHE A 230 -1.57 -28.29 -10.89
N ASP A 231 -2.48 -29.23 -10.69
CA ASP A 231 -3.32 -29.75 -11.78
C ASP A 231 -4.15 -28.65 -12.40
N VAL A 232 -4.82 -27.83 -11.59
CA VAL A 232 -5.62 -26.70 -12.07
C VAL A 232 -4.77 -25.66 -12.79
N LEU A 233 -3.62 -25.29 -12.23
CA LEU A 233 -2.71 -24.34 -12.87
C LEU A 233 -2.16 -24.90 -14.19
N TYR A 234 -1.77 -26.18 -14.21
CA TYR A 234 -1.29 -26.84 -15.43
C TYR A 234 -2.36 -26.83 -16.52
N GLN A 235 -3.58 -27.25 -16.22
CA GLN A 235 -4.68 -27.24 -17.17
C GLN A 235 -4.92 -25.85 -17.77
N ARG A 236 -4.86 -24.81 -16.95
CA ARG A 236 -5.08 -23.42 -17.42
C ARG A 236 -3.94 -22.86 -18.26
N LEU A 237 -2.69 -23.20 -17.91
CA LEU A 237 -1.52 -22.66 -18.56
C LEU A 237 -1.07 -23.48 -19.80
N ALA A 238 -1.38 -24.76 -19.84
CA ALA A 238 -1.03 -25.64 -20.96
C ALA A 238 -2.05 -25.59 -22.12
N CYS A 239 -3.25 -25.09 -21.88
CA CYS A 239 -4.31 -24.96 -22.90
C CYS A 239 -4.32 -23.61 -23.61
N THR A 240 -3.27 -22.81 -23.43
CA THR A 240 -3.03 -21.56 -24.17
C THR A 240 -1.92 -21.78 -25.18
#